data_f083e1ba3f74fe624f20c065034c8be2
#
_entry.id   f083e1ba3f74fe624f20c065034c8be2
#
_cell.length_a   1.000
_cell.length_b   1.000
_cell.length_c   1.000
_cell.angle_alpha   90.00
_cell.angle_beta   90.00
_cell.angle_gamma   90.00
#
_symmetry.space_group_name_H-M   'P 1'
#
loop_
_entity.id
_entity.type
_entity.pdbx_description
1 polymer ?
#
loop_
_entity_poly.entity_id
_entity_poly.type
_entity_poly.pdbx_seq_one_letter_code
_entity_poly.pdbx_strand_id
1 'polypeptide(L)'
;MTTGRFEPGKLLDFFTWFDKTNSNHLAAVALLQEECEAIDPDMMSDYASWVRLYRNKTSPAVSLKFTPQLFEKLTGYPARRFDPEFCHDCAYLFEETGFSEHLEPSRMLMANLMHESSNFRYLKEIASGEAYNGRLDLSNTEPGDGPKFRGCGPLQVTGRGHFEAFYNWLRDSEGIDDPKIVELGTNYVAEKYPFSIAVNWINRNNLLQVCLEDGFDACCYRINGGWNGYPDRINKYEICRKYMK
;
A
#
# COMPACT_ATOMS: atom_id res chain seq x y z
N MET A 1 16.75 39.21 -4.79
CA MET A 1 16.03 37.91 -4.64
C MET A 1 16.84 37.09 -3.69
N THR A 2 16.42 36.97 -2.46
CA THR A 2 17.10 36.22 -1.40
C THR A 2 16.83 34.75 -1.66
N THR A 3 17.84 34.04 -2.12
CA THR A 3 17.84 32.57 -2.16
C THR A 3 17.63 32.08 -0.72
N GLY A 4 16.42 31.61 -0.41
CA GLY A 4 16.12 31.04 0.88
C GLY A 4 16.90 29.74 1.05
N ARG A 5 18.11 29.85 1.58
CA ARG A 5 18.82 28.68 2.09
C ARG A 5 17.99 28.06 3.18
N PHE A 6 17.64 26.81 3.00
CA PHE A 6 16.99 26.00 4.01
C PHE A 6 17.88 25.97 5.27
N GLU A 7 17.37 26.42 6.40
CA GLU A 7 18.10 26.27 7.67
C GLU A 7 18.00 24.80 8.11
N PRO A 8 19.14 24.10 8.28
CA PRO A 8 19.13 22.68 8.68
C PRO A 8 18.28 22.38 9.93
N GLY A 9 18.14 23.35 10.84
CA GLY A 9 17.32 23.22 12.04
C GLY A 9 15.82 23.05 11.77
N LYS A 10 15.29 23.61 10.70
CA LYS A 10 13.87 23.44 10.35
C LYS A 10 13.56 22.10 9.72
N LEU A 11 14.51 21.50 9.00
CA LEU A 11 14.42 20.13 8.49
C LEU A 11 14.40 19.12 9.64
N LEU A 12 15.14 19.40 10.72
CA LEU A 12 15.28 18.51 11.87
C LEU A 12 13.99 18.42 12.70
N ASP A 13 13.17 19.48 12.72
CA ASP A 13 11.89 19.49 13.42
C ASP A 13 10.84 18.57 12.76
N PHE A 14 11.03 18.23 11.47
CA PHE A 14 10.14 17.33 10.75
C PHE A 14 10.51 15.84 10.86
N PHE A 15 11.76 15.52 11.20
CA PHE A 15 12.22 14.14 11.29
C PHE A 15 12.45 13.74 12.74
N THR A 16 11.46 13.21 13.42
CA THR A 16 11.55 12.69 14.80
C THR A 16 12.60 11.61 14.98
N TRP A 17 13.05 10.97 13.90
CA TRP A 17 14.10 9.95 13.88
C TRP A 17 15.49 10.49 13.51
N PHE A 18 15.62 11.78 13.19
CA PHE A 18 16.90 12.34 12.77
C PHE A 18 17.84 12.46 13.96
N ASP A 19 18.95 11.76 13.87
CA ASP A 19 20.04 11.88 14.82
C ASP A 19 21.19 12.71 14.20
N LYS A 20 21.37 13.92 14.71
CA LYS A 20 22.43 14.85 14.28
C LYS A 20 23.85 14.36 14.55
N THR A 21 24.00 13.27 15.31
CA THR A 21 25.31 12.63 15.58
C THR A 21 25.58 11.49 14.61
N ASN A 22 24.58 11.06 13.84
CA ASN A 22 24.71 9.98 12.86
C ASN A 22 25.20 10.54 11.52
N SER A 23 26.41 10.14 11.12
CA SER A 23 27.05 10.59 9.86
C SER A 23 26.23 10.25 8.61
N ASN A 24 25.47 9.14 8.62
CA ASN A 24 24.61 8.73 7.50
C ASN A 24 23.39 9.65 7.40
N HIS A 25 22.82 10.10 8.52
CA HIS A 25 21.72 11.05 8.53
C HIS A 25 22.18 12.42 8.01
N LEU A 26 23.37 12.87 8.41
CA LEU A 26 23.97 14.11 7.91
C LEU A 26 24.29 14.05 6.40
N ALA A 27 24.84 12.93 5.93
CA ALA A 27 25.10 12.71 4.50
C ALA A 27 23.82 12.69 3.68
N ALA A 28 22.74 12.08 4.21
CA ALA A 28 21.43 12.05 3.55
C ALA A 28 20.82 13.46 3.41
N VAL A 29 20.94 14.29 4.44
CA VAL A 29 20.48 15.70 4.38
C VAL A 29 21.32 16.50 3.39
N ALA A 30 22.63 16.30 3.31
CA ALA A 30 23.48 16.98 2.36
C ALA A 30 23.14 16.61 0.90
N LEU A 31 22.91 15.32 0.63
CA LEU A 31 22.46 14.85 -0.69
C LEU A 31 21.10 15.42 -1.07
N LEU A 32 20.15 15.50 -0.14
CA LEU A 32 18.87 16.13 -0.37
C LEU A 32 19.00 17.62 -0.68
N GLN A 33 19.91 18.32 0.00
CA GLN A 33 20.18 19.74 -0.28
C GLN A 33 20.76 19.96 -1.67
N GLU A 34 21.74 19.14 -2.10
CA GLU A 34 22.33 19.22 -3.45
C GLU A 34 21.31 18.98 -4.56
N GLU A 35 20.42 18.01 -4.38
CA GLU A 35 19.40 17.71 -5.39
C GLU A 35 18.27 18.73 -5.42
N CYS A 36 17.92 19.30 -4.27
CA CYS A 36 16.90 20.34 -4.19
C CYS A 36 17.37 21.68 -4.75
N GLU A 37 18.67 21.96 -4.76
CA GLU A 37 19.23 23.11 -5.49
C GLU A 37 19.14 22.92 -7.01
N ALA A 38 19.02 21.67 -7.49
CA ALA A 38 18.89 21.31 -8.91
C ALA A 38 17.44 21.16 -9.40
N ILE A 39 16.46 21.05 -8.48
CA ILE A 39 15.04 20.90 -8.75
C ILE A 39 14.31 22.14 -8.24
N ASP A 40 13.23 22.55 -8.92
CA ASP A 40 12.43 23.73 -8.64
C ASP A 40 12.20 23.98 -7.13
N PRO A 41 12.58 25.14 -6.58
CA PRO A 41 12.39 25.49 -5.18
C PRO A 41 10.94 25.42 -4.69
N ASP A 42 9.96 25.56 -5.58
CA ASP A 42 8.54 25.49 -5.25
C ASP A 42 8.07 24.07 -4.94
N MET A 43 8.76 23.04 -5.43
CA MET A 43 8.52 21.64 -5.02
C MET A 43 8.93 21.35 -3.59
N MET A 44 9.69 22.23 -2.95
CA MET A 44 10.21 22.08 -1.60
C MET A 44 9.18 22.34 -0.49
N SER A 45 8.03 22.88 -0.81
CA SER A 45 6.96 23.14 0.16
C SER A 45 6.14 21.87 0.52
N ASP A 46 6.32 20.80 -0.23
CA ASP A 46 5.56 19.56 -0.03
C ASP A 46 6.38 18.49 0.70
N TYR A 47 6.01 18.24 1.96
CA TYR A 47 6.59 17.18 2.81
C TYR A 47 6.59 15.80 2.15
N ALA A 48 5.53 15.46 1.40
CA ALA A 48 5.43 14.16 0.73
C ALA A 48 6.50 13.99 -0.37
N SER A 49 6.79 15.06 -1.12
CA SER A 49 7.85 15.07 -2.15
C SER A 49 9.23 14.89 -1.53
N TRP A 50 9.50 15.49 -0.36
CA TRP A 50 10.74 15.32 0.39
C TRP A 50 10.92 13.89 0.89
N VAL A 51 9.89 13.31 1.47
CA VAL A 51 9.91 11.91 1.94
C VAL A 51 10.14 10.96 0.77
N ARG A 52 9.52 11.21 -0.37
CA ARG A 52 9.71 10.41 -1.60
C ARG A 52 11.15 10.50 -2.12
N LEU A 53 11.74 11.71 -2.20
CA LEU A 53 13.13 11.91 -2.63
C LEU A 53 14.13 11.26 -1.67
N TYR A 54 13.93 11.41 -0.37
CA TYR A 54 14.77 10.80 0.67
C TYR A 54 14.72 9.27 0.58
N ARG A 55 13.55 8.69 0.51
CA ARG A 55 13.35 7.24 0.37
C ARG A 55 14.03 6.69 -0.86
N ASN A 56 13.89 7.34 -2.01
CA ASN A 56 14.51 6.91 -3.26
C ASN A 56 16.05 6.90 -3.21
N LYS A 57 16.69 7.70 -2.33
CA LYS A 57 18.15 7.83 -2.26
C LYS A 57 18.84 7.08 -1.14
N THR A 58 18.14 6.87 -0.03
CA THR A 58 18.76 6.29 1.19
C THR A 58 18.47 4.81 1.41
N SER A 59 17.43 4.28 0.80
CA SER A 59 17.22 2.84 0.82
C SER A 59 18.14 2.19 -0.19
N PRO A 60 18.94 1.17 0.17
CA PRO A 60 19.46 0.25 -0.82
C PRO A 60 18.22 -0.32 -1.52
N ALA A 61 17.99 0.09 -2.76
CA ALA A 61 16.80 -0.27 -3.49
C ALA A 61 16.71 -1.79 -3.54
N VAL A 62 15.91 -2.37 -2.67
CA VAL A 62 15.40 -3.71 -2.87
C VAL A 62 14.43 -3.55 -4.05
N SER A 63 14.98 -3.60 -5.26
CA SER A 63 14.18 -3.51 -6.48
C SER A 63 13.39 -4.81 -6.62
N LEU A 64 12.27 -4.89 -5.87
CA LEU A 64 11.30 -5.97 -6.05
C LEU A 64 10.74 -5.84 -7.46
N LYS A 65 11.20 -6.71 -8.36
CA LYS A 65 10.70 -6.77 -9.73
C LYS A 65 9.49 -7.70 -9.77
N PHE A 66 8.32 -7.12 -9.83
CA PHE A 66 7.08 -7.87 -10.07
C PHE A 66 7.02 -8.25 -11.54
N THR A 67 7.14 -9.55 -11.82
CA THR A 67 7.13 -10.11 -13.18
C THR A 67 6.12 -11.26 -13.25
N PRO A 68 5.55 -11.56 -14.43
CA PRO A 68 4.70 -12.75 -14.60
C PRO A 68 5.35 -14.03 -14.09
N GLN A 69 6.66 -14.20 -14.27
CA GLN A 69 7.42 -15.37 -13.80
C GLN A 69 7.57 -15.42 -12.28
N LEU A 70 7.68 -14.25 -11.63
CA LEU A 70 7.63 -14.21 -10.16
C LEU A 70 6.26 -14.67 -9.65
N PHE A 71 5.17 -14.14 -10.21
CA PHE A 71 3.81 -14.51 -9.82
C PHE A 71 3.51 -15.99 -10.09
N GLU A 72 4.03 -16.57 -11.18
CA GLU A 72 3.95 -18.01 -11.42
C GLU A 72 4.58 -18.82 -10.29
N LYS A 73 5.76 -18.41 -9.82
CA LYS A 73 6.45 -19.07 -8.70
C LYS A 73 5.74 -18.89 -7.36
N LEU A 74 5.15 -17.73 -7.14
CA LEU A 74 4.44 -17.39 -5.90
C LEU A 74 3.09 -18.11 -5.80
N THR A 75 2.35 -18.15 -6.90
CA THR A 75 0.94 -18.56 -6.91
C THR A 75 0.69 -19.98 -7.45
N GLY A 76 1.63 -20.51 -8.22
CA GLY A 76 1.46 -21.75 -8.98
C GLY A 76 0.59 -21.62 -10.24
N TYR A 77 0.08 -20.42 -10.54
CA TYR A 77 -0.66 -20.16 -11.78
C TYR A 77 0.31 -19.81 -12.93
N PRO A 78 -0.03 -20.16 -14.19
CA PRO A 78 0.83 -19.85 -15.33
C PRO A 78 1.12 -18.36 -15.46
N ALA A 79 2.37 -18.00 -15.82
CA ALA A 79 2.82 -16.61 -15.97
C ALA A 79 1.89 -15.75 -16.86
N ARG A 80 1.31 -16.33 -17.93
CA ARG A 80 0.39 -15.64 -18.85
C ARG A 80 -0.89 -15.10 -18.19
N ARG A 81 -1.18 -15.50 -16.94
CA ARG A 81 -2.31 -14.97 -16.16
C ARG A 81 -2.01 -13.57 -15.61
N PHE A 82 -0.76 -13.23 -15.46
CA PHE A 82 -0.28 -11.99 -14.86
C PHE A 82 0.32 -11.13 -15.97
N ASP A 83 -0.52 -10.31 -16.59
CA ASP A 83 -0.10 -9.41 -17.65
C ASP A 83 0.78 -8.25 -17.10
N PRO A 84 1.39 -7.44 -17.98
CA PRO A 84 2.20 -6.31 -17.54
C PRO A 84 1.45 -5.27 -16.71
N GLU A 85 0.16 -5.06 -16.97
CA GLU A 85 -0.69 -4.12 -16.23
C GLU A 85 -0.88 -4.59 -14.79
N PHE A 86 -1.22 -5.86 -14.59
CA PHE A 86 -1.30 -6.46 -13.26
C PHE A 86 0.03 -6.34 -12.49
N CYS A 87 1.15 -6.62 -13.16
CA CYS A 87 2.47 -6.50 -12.53
C CYS A 87 2.79 -5.06 -12.14
N HIS A 88 2.41 -4.09 -12.99
CA HIS A 88 2.55 -2.66 -12.71
C HIS A 88 1.69 -2.24 -11.53
N ASP A 89 0.43 -2.63 -11.49
CA ASP A 89 -0.50 -2.30 -10.41
C ASP A 89 -0.03 -2.88 -9.06
N CYS A 90 0.53 -4.09 -9.08
CA CYS A 90 1.12 -4.68 -7.89
C CYS A 90 2.37 -3.90 -7.45
N ALA A 91 3.26 -3.51 -8.39
CA ALA A 91 4.42 -2.66 -8.09
C ALA A 91 3.99 -1.32 -7.48
N TYR A 92 3.02 -0.66 -8.09
CA TYR A 92 2.41 0.57 -7.59
C TYR A 92 1.94 0.43 -6.14
N LEU A 93 1.22 -0.66 -5.79
CA LEU A 93 0.78 -0.90 -4.42
C LEU A 93 1.98 -0.93 -3.44
N PHE A 94 3.03 -1.67 -3.78
CA PHE A 94 4.19 -1.80 -2.90
C PHE A 94 5.00 -0.49 -2.80
N GLU A 95 5.07 0.28 -3.87
CA GLU A 95 5.74 1.59 -3.91
C GLU A 95 4.97 2.64 -3.10
N GLU A 96 3.67 2.81 -3.34
CA GLU A 96 2.84 3.81 -2.67
C GLU A 96 2.62 3.53 -1.18
N THR A 97 2.83 2.30 -0.74
CA THR A 97 2.75 1.93 0.67
C THR A 97 4.12 1.85 1.36
N GLY A 98 5.22 2.11 0.64
CA GLY A 98 6.60 2.04 1.13
C GLY A 98 7.13 0.62 1.36
N PHE A 99 6.35 -0.41 1.10
CA PHE A 99 6.79 -1.79 1.26
C PHE A 99 7.93 -2.17 0.32
N SER A 100 8.01 -1.57 -0.88
CA SER A 100 9.08 -1.83 -1.87
C SER A 100 10.49 -1.60 -1.32
N GLU A 101 10.62 -0.82 -0.27
CA GLU A 101 11.90 -0.51 0.38
C GLU A 101 12.33 -1.57 1.42
N HIS A 102 11.44 -2.48 1.78
CA HIS A 102 11.63 -3.42 2.89
C HIS A 102 11.30 -4.85 2.47
N LEU A 103 12.32 -5.64 2.15
CA LEU A 103 12.14 -7.00 1.59
C LEU A 103 11.30 -7.91 2.50
N GLU A 104 11.57 -7.94 3.80
CA GLU A 104 10.85 -8.84 4.70
C GLU A 104 9.40 -8.39 4.95
N PRO A 105 9.08 -7.11 5.23
CA PRO A 105 7.71 -6.61 5.20
C PRO A 105 6.98 -6.87 3.87
N SER A 106 7.66 -6.72 2.72
CA SER A 106 7.08 -7.04 1.41
C SER A 106 6.66 -8.48 1.28
N ARG A 107 7.45 -9.41 1.81
CA ARG A 107 7.09 -10.84 1.84
C ARG A 107 5.87 -11.09 2.72
N MET A 108 5.79 -10.42 3.87
CA MET A 108 4.65 -10.50 4.79
C MET A 108 3.37 -10.00 4.12
N LEU A 109 3.43 -8.83 3.47
CA LEU A 109 2.29 -8.26 2.74
C LEU A 109 1.87 -9.17 1.59
N MET A 110 2.80 -9.59 0.73
CA MET A 110 2.52 -10.47 -0.42
C MET A 110 1.82 -11.76 0.00
N ALA A 111 2.27 -12.40 1.08
CA ALA A 111 1.65 -13.62 1.60
C ALA A 111 0.19 -13.39 1.98
N ASN A 112 -0.11 -12.27 2.62
CA ASN A 112 -1.47 -11.91 3.00
C ASN A 112 -2.32 -11.55 1.77
N LEU A 113 -1.81 -10.77 0.80
CA LEU A 113 -2.52 -10.47 -0.45
C LEU A 113 -2.89 -11.75 -1.20
N MET A 114 -1.98 -12.71 -1.30
CA MET A 114 -2.25 -14.00 -1.93
C MET A 114 -3.30 -14.81 -1.16
N HIS A 115 -3.30 -14.74 0.17
CA HIS A 115 -4.32 -15.44 0.98
C HIS A 115 -5.71 -14.84 0.75
N GLU A 116 -5.87 -13.53 0.94
CA GLU A 116 -7.16 -12.82 0.85
C GLU A 116 -7.81 -12.95 -0.55
N SER A 117 -7.00 -12.92 -1.60
CA SER A 117 -7.46 -12.96 -2.99
C SER A 117 -7.47 -14.35 -3.63
N SER A 118 -7.18 -15.42 -2.86
CA SER A 118 -6.96 -16.77 -3.39
C SER A 118 -5.91 -16.78 -4.52
N ASN A 119 -4.71 -16.27 -4.23
CA ASN A 119 -3.60 -16.10 -5.18
C ASN A 119 -3.98 -15.16 -6.35
N PHE A 120 -4.61 -14.03 -6.05
CA PHE A 120 -5.10 -13.04 -7.02
C PHE A 120 -6.14 -13.58 -8.00
N ARG A 121 -6.81 -14.68 -7.63
CA ARG A 121 -7.90 -15.22 -8.43
C ARG A 121 -9.14 -14.35 -8.36
N TYR A 122 -9.40 -13.75 -7.21
CA TYR A 122 -10.59 -12.98 -6.94
C TYR A 122 -10.22 -11.61 -6.37
N LEU A 123 -10.35 -10.58 -7.20
CA LEU A 123 -10.22 -9.17 -6.81
C LEU A 123 -11.60 -8.56 -6.50
N LYS A 124 -12.64 -9.37 -6.59
CA LYS A 124 -14.00 -9.06 -6.19
C LYS A 124 -14.58 -10.26 -5.47
N GLU A 125 -15.18 -10.05 -4.30
CA GLU A 125 -15.82 -11.09 -3.53
C GLU A 125 -16.92 -11.80 -4.34
N ILE A 126 -16.91 -13.14 -4.29
CA ILE A 126 -17.89 -13.98 -5.00
C ILE A 126 -19.23 -14.00 -4.28
N ALA A 127 -19.19 -13.99 -2.94
CA ALA A 127 -20.40 -13.95 -2.13
C ALA A 127 -21.25 -12.71 -2.42
N SER A 128 -22.54 -12.80 -2.21
CA SER A 128 -23.47 -11.71 -2.53
C SER A 128 -23.22 -10.45 -1.70
N GLY A 129 -22.61 -10.58 -0.52
CA GLY A 129 -22.42 -9.50 0.44
C GLY A 129 -23.67 -9.16 1.28
N GLU A 130 -24.79 -9.89 1.13
CA GLU A 130 -26.01 -9.64 1.89
C GLU A 130 -25.80 -9.67 3.41
N ALA A 131 -24.88 -10.51 3.89
CA ALA A 131 -24.51 -10.59 5.29
C ALA A 131 -23.90 -9.29 5.85
N TYR A 132 -23.48 -8.38 4.98
CA TYR A 132 -22.91 -7.08 5.38
C TYR A 132 -23.94 -5.96 5.46
N ASN A 133 -25.23 -6.21 5.10
CA ASN A 133 -26.28 -5.21 5.25
C ASN A 133 -26.47 -4.84 6.72
N GLY A 134 -26.58 -3.54 7.01
CA GLY A 134 -26.82 -3.03 8.36
C GLY A 134 -25.63 -3.17 9.32
N ARG A 135 -24.46 -3.58 8.85
CA ARG A 135 -23.26 -3.65 9.67
C ARG A 135 -22.66 -2.27 9.92
N LEU A 136 -22.92 -1.74 11.12
CA LEU A 136 -22.50 -0.40 11.53
C LEU A 136 -20.96 -0.26 11.62
N ASP A 137 -20.27 -1.33 11.98
CA ASP A 137 -18.80 -1.40 12.00
C ASP A 137 -18.15 -1.26 10.60
N LEU A 138 -18.92 -1.52 9.54
CA LEU A 138 -18.55 -1.30 8.14
C LEU A 138 -19.14 0.02 7.58
N SER A 139 -19.86 0.79 8.39
CA SER A 139 -20.64 1.96 7.96
C SER A 139 -21.69 1.64 6.89
N ASN A 140 -22.16 0.40 6.85
CA ASN A 140 -23.23 -0.04 5.94
C ASN A 140 -24.59 0.28 6.52
N THR A 141 -25.02 1.54 6.36
CA THR A 141 -26.25 2.07 6.98
C THR A 141 -27.45 2.08 6.04
N GLU A 142 -27.21 2.01 4.74
CA GLU A 142 -28.25 2.08 3.74
C GLU A 142 -28.64 0.69 3.22
N PRO A 143 -29.91 0.48 2.82
CA PRO A 143 -30.34 -0.75 2.18
C PRO A 143 -29.52 -1.05 0.93
N GLY A 144 -28.95 -2.26 0.82
CA GLY A 144 -28.12 -2.68 -0.32
C GLY A 144 -26.65 -2.35 -0.20
N ASP A 145 -26.21 -1.73 0.90
CA ASP A 145 -24.78 -1.45 1.14
C ASP A 145 -23.94 -2.73 1.21
N GLY A 146 -24.48 -3.77 1.80
CA GLY A 146 -23.76 -5.04 1.90
C GLY A 146 -23.30 -5.57 0.54
N PRO A 147 -24.20 -5.84 -0.42
CA PRO A 147 -23.85 -6.22 -1.77
C PRO A 147 -23.02 -5.18 -2.51
N LYS A 148 -23.28 -3.89 -2.34
CA LYS A 148 -22.59 -2.81 -3.04
C LYS A 148 -21.12 -2.71 -2.62
N PHE A 149 -20.84 -2.80 -1.33
CA PHE A 149 -19.51 -2.62 -0.74
C PHE A 149 -18.92 -3.92 -0.18
N ARG A 150 -19.22 -5.05 -0.83
CA ARG A 150 -18.57 -6.33 -0.51
C ARG A 150 -17.09 -6.30 -0.84
N GLY A 151 -16.38 -7.35 -0.50
CA GLY A 151 -14.92 -7.41 -0.63
C GLY A 151 -14.37 -7.00 -1.99
N CYS A 152 -13.37 -6.12 -2.00
CA CYS A 152 -12.77 -5.51 -3.17
C CYS A 152 -11.23 -5.47 -3.07
N GLY A 153 -10.58 -5.71 -4.20
CA GLY A 153 -9.13 -5.69 -4.31
C GLY A 153 -8.43 -6.88 -3.66
N PRO A 154 -7.10 -6.90 -3.68
CA PRO A 154 -6.33 -8.05 -3.17
C PRO A 154 -6.38 -8.21 -1.64
N LEU A 155 -6.86 -7.21 -0.90
CA LEU A 155 -7.13 -7.27 0.55
C LEU A 155 -8.60 -7.49 0.89
N GLN A 156 -9.49 -7.64 -0.10
CA GLN A 156 -10.93 -7.78 0.13
C GLN A 156 -11.51 -6.68 1.03
N VAL A 157 -11.13 -5.42 0.74
CA VAL A 157 -11.61 -4.24 1.47
C VAL A 157 -13.13 -4.16 1.39
N THR A 158 -13.82 -4.13 2.54
CA THR A 158 -15.28 -4.27 2.65
C THR A 158 -15.88 -3.10 3.44
N GLY A 159 -17.02 -2.63 3.00
CA GLY A 159 -17.85 -1.65 3.73
C GLY A 159 -17.80 -0.24 3.17
N ARG A 160 -18.98 0.45 3.22
CA ARG A 160 -19.17 1.84 2.75
C ARG A 160 -18.06 2.78 3.24
N GLY A 161 -17.76 2.74 4.54
CA GLY A 161 -16.78 3.66 5.12
C GLY A 161 -15.39 3.56 4.52
N HIS A 162 -14.97 2.38 4.04
CA HIS A 162 -13.70 2.21 3.34
C HIS A 162 -13.74 2.76 1.92
N PHE A 163 -14.86 2.60 1.21
CA PHE A 163 -15.02 3.15 -0.15
C PHE A 163 -15.11 4.67 -0.13
N GLU A 164 -15.81 5.27 0.82
CA GLU A 164 -15.85 6.72 1.01
C GLU A 164 -14.48 7.29 1.37
N ALA A 165 -13.75 6.61 2.25
CA ALA A 165 -12.39 7.01 2.58
C ALA A 165 -11.43 6.88 1.39
N PHE A 166 -11.59 5.86 0.56
CA PHE A 166 -10.82 5.69 -0.67
C PHE A 166 -11.15 6.78 -1.69
N TYR A 167 -12.41 7.10 -1.90
CA TYR A 167 -12.84 8.20 -2.78
C TYR A 167 -12.24 9.54 -2.33
N ASN A 168 -12.36 9.86 -1.03
CA ASN A 168 -11.80 11.09 -0.49
C ASN A 168 -10.27 11.17 -0.67
N TRP A 169 -9.57 10.06 -0.44
CA TRP A 169 -8.12 9.98 -0.64
C TRP A 169 -7.74 10.22 -2.10
N LEU A 170 -8.41 9.59 -3.07
CA LEU A 170 -8.15 9.80 -4.49
C LEU A 170 -8.39 11.26 -4.89
N ARG A 171 -9.47 11.86 -4.42
CA ARG A 171 -9.79 13.26 -4.71
C ARG A 171 -8.76 14.22 -4.10
N ASP A 172 -8.42 14.03 -2.83
CA ASP A 172 -7.64 14.99 -2.06
C ASP A 172 -6.11 14.83 -2.29
N SER A 173 -5.64 13.60 -2.57
CA SER A 173 -4.21 13.31 -2.75
C SER A 173 -3.80 13.15 -4.21
N GLU A 174 -4.69 12.59 -5.07
CA GLU A 174 -4.37 12.31 -6.47
C GLU A 174 -5.08 13.27 -7.45
N GLY A 175 -5.96 14.14 -6.94
CA GLY A 175 -6.75 15.05 -7.77
C GLY A 175 -7.80 14.35 -8.65
N ILE A 176 -8.15 13.09 -8.34
CA ILE A 176 -9.10 12.28 -9.10
C ILE A 176 -10.47 12.32 -8.42
N ASP A 177 -11.39 13.10 -9.00
CA ASP A 177 -12.78 13.17 -8.52
C ASP A 177 -13.65 12.15 -9.27
N ASP A 178 -13.83 10.96 -8.68
CA ASP A 178 -14.61 9.87 -9.28
C ASP A 178 -15.70 9.36 -8.32
N PRO A 179 -16.87 10.00 -8.28
CA PRO A 179 -17.97 9.64 -7.37
C PRO A 179 -18.53 8.24 -7.61
N LYS A 180 -18.28 7.63 -8.79
CA LYS A 180 -18.70 6.26 -9.10
C LYS A 180 -18.12 5.22 -8.13
N ILE A 181 -17.02 5.55 -7.44
CA ILE A 181 -16.43 4.70 -6.40
C ILE A 181 -17.48 4.39 -5.32
N VAL A 182 -18.23 5.40 -4.87
CA VAL A 182 -19.28 5.24 -3.85
C VAL A 182 -20.63 4.89 -4.48
N GLU A 183 -20.93 5.41 -5.66
CA GLU A 183 -22.20 5.16 -6.35
C GLU A 183 -22.34 3.70 -6.78
N LEU A 184 -21.30 3.12 -7.37
CA LEU A 184 -21.30 1.78 -7.97
C LEU A 184 -20.61 0.71 -7.11
N GLY A 185 -19.76 1.13 -6.15
CA GLY A 185 -19.09 0.26 -5.20
C GLY A 185 -18.15 -0.77 -5.82
N THR A 186 -18.14 -1.97 -5.25
CA THR A 186 -17.19 -3.05 -5.58
C THR A 186 -17.18 -3.42 -7.06
N ASN A 187 -18.31 -3.41 -7.74
CA ASN A 187 -18.35 -3.77 -9.17
C ASN A 187 -17.49 -2.82 -10.02
N TYR A 188 -17.49 -1.54 -9.69
CA TYR A 188 -16.70 -0.53 -10.38
C TYR A 188 -15.25 -0.50 -9.92
N VAL A 189 -15.04 -0.49 -8.61
CA VAL A 189 -13.69 -0.35 -8.03
C VAL A 189 -12.82 -1.56 -8.32
N ALA A 190 -13.38 -2.77 -8.33
CA ALA A 190 -12.63 -3.99 -8.66
C ALA A 190 -12.15 -4.05 -10.12
N GLU A 191 -12.76 -3.30 -11.02
CA GLU A 191 -12.32 -3.19 -12.41
C GLU A 191 -11.34 -2.05 -12.62
N LYS A 192 -11.57 -0.91 -11.97
CA LYS A 192 -10.81 0.32 -12.25
C LYS A 192 -9.68 0.60 -11.26
N TYR A 193 -9.86 0.25 -10.00
CA TYR A 193 -8.96 0.63 -8.91
C TYR A 193 -8.64 -0.53 -7.94
N PRO A 194 -8.49 -1.78 -8.41
CA PRO A 194 -8.42 -2.93 -7.51
C PRO A 194 -7.26 -2.87 -6.52
N PHE A 195 -6.11 -2.33 -6.93
CA PHE A 195 -4.94 -2.18 -6.07
C PHE A 195 -4.94 -0.86 -5.29
N SER A 196 -5.44 0.22 -5.87
CA SER A 196 -5.46 1.54 -5.23
C SER A 196 -6.32 1.57 -3.95
N ILE A 197 -7.44 0.85 -3.92
CA ILE A 197 -8.26 0.74 -2.69
C ILE A 197 -7.48 0.02 -1.58
N ALA A 198 -6.64 -0.96 -1.92
CA ALA A 198 -5.77 -1.62 -0.96
C ALA A 198 -4.64 -0.70 -0.48
N VAL A 199 -4.07 0.15 -1.35
CA VAL A 199 -3.10 1.20 -0.95
C VAL A 199 -3.69 2.10 0.13
N ASN A 200 -4.89 2.63 -0.10
CA ASN A 200 -5.56 3.48 0.89
C ASN A 200 -5.78 2.75 2.22
N TRP A 201 -6.24 1.50 2.17
CA TRP A 201 -6.46 0.71 3.39
C TRP A 201 -5.14 0.46 4.16
N ILE A 202 -4.08 0.05 3.45
CA ILE A 202 -2.75 -0.23 4.04
C ILE A 202 -2.21 1.01 4.75
N ASN A 203 -2.22 2.16 4.08
CA ASN A 203 -1.70 3.42 4.62
C ASN A 203 -2.50 3.90 5.84
N ARG A 204 -3.83 3.86 5.79
CA ARG A 204 -4.71 4.23 6.92
C ARG A 204 -4.56 3.33 8.14
N ASN A 205 -4.17 2.09 7.94
CA ASN A 205 -3.95 1.12 9.01
C ASN A 205 -2.48 1.02 9.48
N ASN A 206 -1.58 1.86 8.95
CA ASN A 206 -0.15 1.87 9.26
C ASN A 206 0.48 0.47 9.16
N LEU A 207 0.07 -0.31 8.14
CA LEU A 207 0.41 -1.74 8.07
C LEU A 207 1.91 -1.96 7.92
N LEU A 208 2.63 -1.08 7.22
CA LEU A 208 4.08 -1.17 7.09
C LEU A 208 4.76 -1.09 8.47
N GLN A 209 4.34 -0.13 9.31
CA GLN A 209 4.90 0.02 10.66
C GLN A 209 4.64 -1.22 11.51
N VAL A 210 3.42 -1.78 11.44
CA VAL A 210 3.10 -3.06 12.11
C VAL A 210 4.02 -4.19 11.66
N CYS A 211 4.29 -4.29 10.34
CA CYS A 211 5.21 -5.32 9.83
C CYS A 211 6.66 -5.11 10.29
N LEU A 212 7.10 -3.85 10.39
CA LEU A 212 8.47 -3.50 10.80
C LEU A 212 8.72 -3.73 12.29
N GLU A 213 7.74 -3.41 13.14
CA GLU A 213 7.88 -3.46 14.60
C GLU A 213 7.46 -4.82 15.18
N ASP A 214 6.31 -5.33 14.74
CA ASP A 214 5.63 -6.47 15.37
C ASP A 214 5.68 -7.74 14.52
N GLY A 215 6.12 -7.66 13.26
CA GLY A 215 6.36 -8.79 12.38
C GLY A 215 5.13 -9.43 11.75
N PHE A 216 5.31 -10.69 11.28
CA PHE A 216 4.34 -11.38 10.43
C PHE A 216 3.00 -11.65 11.12
N ASP A 217 3.03 -12.07 12.37
CA ASP A 217 1.83 -12.43 13.13
C ASP A 217 0.92 -11.23 13.32
N ALA A 218 1.50 -10.10 13.69
CA ALA A 218 0.78 -8.84 13.85
C ALA A 218 0.22 -8.32 12.50
N CYS A 219 0.98 -8.49 11.42
CA CYS A 219 0.51 -8.18 10.06
C CYS A 219 -0.75 -9.01 9.73
N CYS A 220 -0.71 -10.32 9.96
CA CYS A 220 -1.85 -11.22 9.73
C CYS A 220 -3.07 -10.81 10.56
N TYR A 221 -2.85 -10.53 11.85
CA TYR A 221 -3.92 -10.12 12.75
C TYR A 221 -4.52 -8.76 12.37
N ARG A 222 -3.69 -7.79 11.97
CA ARG A 222 -4.15 -6.46 11.54
C ARG A 222 -5.04 -6.55 10.29
N ILE A 223 -4.70 -7.43 9.33
CA ILE A 223 -5.46 -7.61 8.09
C ILE A 223 -6.76 -8.36 8.34
N ASN A 224 -6.73 -9.45 9.11
CA ASN A 224 -7.88 -10.35 9.26
C ASN A 224 -8.76 -10.05 10.48
N GLY A 225 -8.28 -9.29 11.45
CA GLY A 225 -8.94 -9.11 12.73
C GLY A 225 -8.94 -10.36 13.61
N GLY A 226 -8.16 -11.39 13.26
CA GLY A 226 -8.07 -12.67 13.96
C GLY A 226 -7.07 -13.63 13.33
N TRP A 227 -7.26 -14.94 13.54
CA TRP A 227 -6.34 -15.99 13.12
C TRP A 227 -6.88 -16.88 12.00
N ASN A 228 -7.96 -16.45 11.31
CA ASN A 228 -8.53 -17.23 10.21
C ASN A 228 -7.53 -17.37 9.06
N GLY A 229 -7.34 -18.60 8.59
CA GLY A 229 -6.42 -18.88 7.49
C GLY A 229 -4.93 -18.76 7.83
N TYR A 230 -4.57 -18.59 9.11
CA TYR A 230 -3.18 -18.37 9.53
C TYR A 230 -2.19 -19.44 9.02
N PRO A 231 -2.49 -20.77 9.03
CA PRO A 231 -1.60 -21.77 8.46
C PRO A 231 -1.32 -21.57 6.96
N ASP A 232 -2.33 -21.15 6.18
CA ASP A 232 -2.14 -20.86 4.76
C ASP A 232 -1.30 -19.59 4.55
N ARG A 233 -1.49 -18.56 5.40
CA ARG A 233 -0.66 -17.34 5.36
C ARG A 233 0.80 -17.66 5.64
N ILE A 234 1.12 -18.52 6.62
CA ILE A 234 2.49 -19.00 6.88
C ILE A 234 3.05 -19.70 5.65
N ASN A 235 2.32 -20.64 5.06
CA ASN A 235 2.78 -21.34 3.87
C ASN A 235 3.10 -20.38 2.71
N LYS A 236 2.25 -19.39 2.48
CA LYS A 236 2.48 -18.36 1.47
C LYS A 236 3.68 -17.47 1.81
N TYR A 237 3.88 -17.17 3.08
CA TYR A 237 5.03 -16.39 3.54
C TYR A 237 6.35 -17.15 3.27
N GLU A 238 6.41 -18.45 3.52
CA GLU A 238 7.59 -19.27 3.20
C GLU A 238 7.84 -19.33 1.67
N ILE A 239 6.79 -19.37 0.85
CA ILE A 239 6.90 -19.24 -0.60
C ILE A 239 7.49 -17.88 -0.98
N CYS A 240 7.01 -16.78 -0.37
CA CYS A 240 7.55 -15.45 -0.60
C CYS A 240 9.02 -15.36 -0.20
N ARG A 241 9.42 -15.90 0.94
CA ARG A 241 10.82 -15.95 1.39
C ARG A 241 11.72 -16.69 0.40
N LYS A 242 11.20 -17.73 -0.24
CA LYS A 242 11.93 -18.51 -1.24
C LYS A 242 12.17 -17.75 -2.54
N TYR A 243 11.17 -17.01 -3.03
CA TYR A 243 11.18 -16.48 -4.39
C TYR A 243 11.30 -14.95 -4.51
N MET A 244 10.93 -14.17 -3.50
CA MET A 244 11.15 -12.73 -3.46
C MET A 244 12.56 -12.46 -2.89
N LYS A 245 13.44 -11.93 -3.75
CA LYS A 245 14.87 -11.70 -3.42
C LYS A 245 15.18 -10.23 -3.60
#